data_3c32b67b49030243c8d13bf14751e2a7
#
_entry.id   3c32b67b49030243c8d13bf14751e2a7
#
_cell.length_a   1.000
_cell.length_b   1.000
_cell.length_c   1.000
_cell.angle_alpha   90.00
_cell.angle_beta   90.00
_cell.angle_gamma   90.00
#
_symmetry.space_group_name_H-M   'P 1'
#
loop_
_entity.id
_entity.type
_entity.pdbx_description
1 polymer ?
#
loop_
_entity_poly.entity_id
_entity_poly.type
_entity_poly.pdbx_seq_one_letter_code
_entity_poly.pdbx_strand_id
1 'polypeptide(L)'
;LLSILHSPIYDFSADALMQIRLQGGKGLYYDCLRRYLQEGEDAALRARISAFLADLTHWRNEVRNFSLQELLRLLYRETGYYDYLSVTAGGTLRQANLRLLLEKAEQYEKGSHRGLFYFIRYVEDMKTAEAETSSAKLPTEGEDRMQVMTIHKSKGLEFPVVFVADMGKSFNELDIRSAVLLHQKWGCGMDYTDIEKRVSYRTLAKRALAEAIREENLAEELRVLYVALTRAKEKLILTGTVKDFEKAFLKWGSTADCDTEILPASRLRRAKSYLDWVMPAYLRHPARERLAAEWEDVLPKQCVF
;
A
#
# COMPACT_ATOMS: atom_id res chain seq x y z
N LEU A 1 -17.10 -22.32 5.90
CA LEU A 1 -18.49 -22.58 6.23
C LEU A 1 -18.90 -21.93 7.56
N LEU A 2 -18.15 -22.15 8.65
CA LEU A 2 -18.41 -21.53 9.97
C LEU A 2 -18.49 -20.00 9.88
N SER A 3 -17.56 -19.37 9.16
CA SER A 3 -17.54 -17.92 8.99
C SER A 3 -18.81 -17.39 8.29
N ILE A 4 -19.38 -18.14 7.35
CA ILE A 4 -20.62 -17.78 6.67
C ILE A 4 -21.80 -17.90 7.62
N LEU A 5 -21.90 -18.99 8.37
CA LEU A 5 -23.00 -19.20 9.32
C LEU A 5 -22.98 -18.17 10.45
N HIS A 6 -21.80 -17.79 10.93
CA HIS A 6 -21.64 -16.76 11.98
C HIS A 6 -21.74 -15.34 11.44
N SER A 7 -21.70 -15.15 10.10
CA SER A 7 -21.80 -13.83 9.49
C SER A 7 -23.19 -13.22 9.71
N PRO A 8 -23.33 -11.89 9.54
CA PRO A 8 -24.64 -11.21 9.62
C PRO A 8 -25.69 -11.73 8.64
N ILE A 9 -25.29 -12.52 7.65
CA ILE A 9 -26.23 -13.13 6.67
C ILE A 9 -27.11 -14.19 7.34
N TYR A 10 -26.51 -15.04 8.19
CA TYR A 10 -27.21 -16.14 8.84
C TYR A 10 -27.28 -16.01 10.36
N ASP A 11 -26.40 -15.23 10.97
CA ASP A 11 -26.35 -14.86 12.39
C ASP A 11 -26.48 -16.05 13.36
N PHE A 12 -25.79 -17.16 13.08
CA PHE A 12 -25.71 -18.27 14.02
C PHE A 12 -24.83 -17.88 15.20
N SER A 13 -25.34 -18.03 16.43
CA SER A 13 -24.57 -17.83 17.64
C SER A 13 -23.45 -18.87 17.79
N ALA A 14 -22.41 -18.53 18.55
CA ALA A 14 -21.31 -19.45 18.84
C ALA A 14 -21.85 -20.75 19.53
N ASP A 15 -22.83 -20.62 20.42
CA ASP A 15 -23.44 -21.75 21.11
C ASP A 15 -24.19 -22.67 20.13
N ALA A 16 -24.97 -22.12 19.20
CA ALA A 16 -25.63 -22.88 18.15
C ALA A 16 -24.63 -23.65 17.27
N LEU A 17 -23.53 -23.02 16.89
CA LEU A 17 -22.47 -23.65 16.12
C LEU A 17 -21.78 -24.77 16.93
N MET A 18 -21.60 -24.57 18.24
CA MET A 18 -21.04 -25.58 19.13
C MET A 18 -21.99 -26.78 19.28
N GLN A 19 -23.31 -26.57 19.47
CA GLN A 19 -24.32 -27.64 19.54
C GLN A 19 -24.28 -28.51 18.27
N ILE A 20 -24.25 -27.87 17.09
CA ILE A 20 -24.15 -28.60 15.82
C ILE A 20 -22.86 -29.45 15.78
N ARG A 21 -21.75 -28.90 16.28
CA ARG A 21 -20.47 -29.63 16.28
C ARG A 21 -20.46 -30.80 17.26
N LEU A 22 -20.99 -30.61 18.46
CA LEU A 22 -21.02 -31.64 19.51
C LEU A 22 -21.89 -32.84 19.08
N GLN A 23 -23.04 -32.59 18.49
CA GLN A 23 -23.94 -33.65 18.02
C GLN A 23 -23.46 -34.28 16.70
N GLY A 24 -22.84 -33.47 15.81
CA GLY A 24 -22.33 -33.95 14.54
C GLY A 24 -21.02 -34.76 14.61
N GLY A 25 -20.30 -34.72 15.74
CA GLY A 25 -19.08 -35.47 15.97
C GLY A 25 -17.87 -35.01 15.16
N LYS A 26 -16.93 -35.94 14.91
CA LYS A 26 -15.71 -35.69 14.12
C LYS A 26 -16.02 -35.78 12.62
N GLY A 27 -15.49 -34.82 11.81
CA GLY A 27 -15.69 -34.81 10.37
C GLY A 27 -15.84 -33.41 9.82
N LEU A 28 -16.22 -33.28 8.52
CA LEU A 28 -16.48 -32.00 7.90
C LEU A 28 -17.70 -31.34 8.56
N TYR A 29 -17.65 -30.05 8.78
CA TYR A 29 -18.75 -29.32 9.43
C TYR A 29 -20.04 -29.35 8.60
N TYR A 30 -19.95 -29.52 7.30
CA TYR A 30 -21.09 -29.73 6.42
C TYR A 30 -21.86 -31.03 6.77
N ASP A 31 -21.15 -32.10 7.08
CA ASP A 31 -21.76 -33.37 7.49
C ASP A 31 -22.38 -33.26 8.87
N CYS A 32 -21.80 -32.46 9.77
CA CYS A 32 -22.41 -32.15 11.06
C CYS A 32 -23.75 -31.43 10.90
N LEU A 33 -23.85 -30.46 9.98
CA LEU A 33 -25.12 -29.78 9.68
C LEU A 33 -26.19 -30.76 9.19
N ARG A 34 -25.82 -31.64 8.25
CA ARG A 34 -26.78 -32.64 7.71
C ARG A 34 -27.24 -33.63 8.76
N ARG A 35 -26.32 -34.06 9.63
CA ARG A 35 -26.66 -34.94 10.74
C ARG A 35 -27.57 -34.26 11.78
N TYR A 36 -27.23 -33.00 12.14
CA TYR A 36 -28.08 -32.24 13.07
C TYR A 36 -29.46 -31.97 12.51
N LEU A 37 -29.61 -31.79 11.19
CA LEU A 37 -30.93 -31.67 10.56
C LEU A 37 -31.82 -32.89 10.77
N GLN A 38 -31.23 -34.09 10.82
CA GLN A 38 -31.95 -35.35 11.02
C GLN A 38 -32.21 -35.67 12.50
N GLU A 39 -31.22 -35.46 13.35
CA GLU A 39 -31.17 -35.96 14.73
C GLU A 39 -31.22 -34.86 15.79
N GLY A 40 -31.12 -33.57 15.38
CA GLY A 40 -31.06 -32.45 16.32
C GLY A 40 -32.34 -32.25 17.12
N GLU A 41 -32.22 -31.91 18.39
CA GLU A 41 -33.37 -31.73 19.29
C GLU A 41 -34.05 -30.37 19.10
N ASP A 42 -33.25 -29.29 18.79
CA ASP A 42 -33.78 -27.94 18.62
C ASP A 42 -34.44 -27.76 17.25
N ALA A 43 -35.76 -27.66 17.24
CA ALA A 43 -36.55 -27.47 16.01
C ALA A 43 -36.28 -26.13 15.33
N ALA A 44 -36.01 -25.05 16.09
CA ALA A 44 -35.72 -23.74 15.54
C ALA A 44 -34.36 -23.76 14.85
N LEU A 45 -33.35 -24.36 15.45
CA LEU A 45 -32.02 -24.50 14.86
C LEU A 45 -32.04 -25.39 13.62
N ARG A 46 -32.83 -26.50 13.63
CA ARG A 46 -33.05 -27.34 12.43
C ARG A 46 -33.67 -26.55 11.28
N ALA A 47 -34.69 -25.73 11.56
CA ALA A 47 -35.31 -24.90 10.52
C ALA A 47 -34.30 -23.92 9.88
N ARG A 48 -33.46 -23.28 10.69
CA ARG A 48 -32.39 -22.38 10.19
C ARG A 48 -31.36 -23.13 9.36
N ILE A 49 -30.94 -24.32 9.78
CA ILE A 49 -30.03 -25.17 9.01
C ILE A 49 -30.65 -25.57 7.67
N SER A 50 -31.96 -25.96 7.70
CA SER A 50 -32.70 -26.33 6.50
C SER A 50 -32.74 -25.16 5.48
N ALA A 51 -33.04 -23.94 5.94
CA ALA A 51 -33.06 -22.77 5.10
C ALA A 51 -31.66 -22.50 4.47
N PHE A 52 -30.60 -22.53 5.29
CA PHE A 52 -29.22 -22.37 4.77
C PHE A 52 -28.85 -23.42 3.70
N LEU A 53 -29.20 -24.70 3.92
CA LEU A 53 -28.90 -25.77 2.97
C LEU A 53 -29.76 -25.67 1.69
N ALA A 54 -30.97 -25.14 1.79
CA ALA A 54 -31.81 -24.84 0.64
C ALA A 54 -31.20 -23.72 -0.21
N ASP A 55 -30.82 -22.60 0.43
CA ASP A 55 -30.13 -21.48 -0.24
C ASP A 55 -28.85 -21.95 -0.92
N LEU A 56 -28.01 -22.70 -0.22
CA LEU A 56 -26.77 -23.25 -0.76
C LEU A 56 -27.01 -24.14 -2.00
N THR A 57 -28.08 -24.94 -1.96
CA THR A 57 -28.46 -25.81 -3.09
C THR A 57 -28.96 -24.99 -4.26
N HIS A 58 -29.79 -23.98 -3.98
CA HIS A 58 -30.25 -23.02 -4.99
C HIS A 58 -29.07 -22.35 -5.68
N TRP A 59 -28.16 -21.72 -4.94
CA TRP A 59 -27.00 -21.04 -5.54
C TRP A 59 -26.06 -21.98 -6.32
N ARG A 60 -25.87 -23.21 -5.86
CA ARG A 60 -25.10 -24.23 -6.61
C ARG A 60 -25.71 -24.59 -7.95
N ASN A 61 -27.02 -24.56 -8.05
CA ASN A 61 -27.70 -24.78 -9.31
C ASN A 61 -27.53 -23.57 -10.24
N GLU A 62 -27.64 -22.37 -9.69
CA GLU A 62 -27.52 -21.12 -10.45
C GLU A 62 -26.11 -20.84 -10.96
N VAL A 63 -25.05 -21.30 -10.28
CA VAL A 63 -23.65 -21.20 -10.74
C VAL A 63 -23.45 -21.71 -12.18
N ARG A 64 -24.29 -22.67 -12.62
CA ARG A 64 -24.19 -23.25 -13.95
C ARG A 64 -24.82 -22.37 -15.04
N ASN A 65 -25.74 -21.50 -14.66
CA ASN A 65 -26.58 -20.73 -15.55
C ASN A 65 -26.15 -19.26 -15.65
N PHE A 66 -25.47 -18.75 -14.65
CA PHE A 66 -25.11 -17.34 -14.52
C PHE A 66 -23.61 -17.10 -14.76
N SER A 67 -23.30 -15.92 -15.28
CA SER A 67 -21.97 -15.36 -15.23
C SER A 67 -21.55 -15.07 -13.79
N LEU A 68 -20.26 -14.91 -13.53
CA LEU A 68 -19.76 -14.57 -12.18
C LEU A 68 -20.36 -13.27 -11.65
N GLN A 69 -20.51 -12.28 -12.53
CA GLN A 69 -21.11 -11.01 -12.17
C GLN A 69 -22.58 -11.17 -11.78
N GLU A 70 -23.33 -11.92 -12.56
CA GLU A 70 -24.76 -12.19 -12.30
C GLU A 70 -24.94 -13.01 -11.02
N LEU A 71 -24.10 -14.01 -10.78
CA LEU A 71 -24.09 -14.80 -9.55
C LEU A 71 -23.82 -13.92 -8.32
N LEU A 72 -22.82 -13.05 -8.38
CA LEU A 72 -22.52 -12.14 -7.27
C LEU A 72 -23.66 -11.15 -7.02
N ARG A 73 -24.30 -10.62 -8.07
CA ARG A 73 -25.49 -9.77 -7.94
C ARG A 73 -26.66 -10.51 -7.31
N LEU A 74 -26.88 -11.75 -7.70
CA LEU A 74 -27.90 -12.62 -7.11
C LEU A 74 -27.64 -12.79 -5.61
N LEU A 75 -26.41 -13.17 -5.24
CA LEU A 75 -26.01 -13.33 -3.83
C LEU A 75 -26.22 -12.05 -3.03
N TYR A 76 -25.80 -10.89 -3.54
CA TYR A 76 -26.01 -9.61 -2.83
C TYR A 76 -27.48 -9.31 -2.60
N ARG A 77 -28.33 -9.57 -3.57
CA ARG A 77 -29.78 -9.34 -3.48
C ARG A 77 -30.46 -10.30 -2.54
N GLU A 78 -30.21 -11.60 -2.64
CA GLU A 78 -30.89 -12.61 -1.86
C GLU A 78 -30.45 -12.65 -0.39
N THR A 79 -29.17 -12.37 -0.13
CA THR A 79 -28.65 -12.29 1.24
C THR A 79 -28.91 -10.94 1.91
N GLY A 80 -29.27 -9.90 1.15
CA GLY A 80 -29.36 -8.52 1.65
C GLY A 80 -28.02 -7.94 2.13
N TYR A 81 -26.91 -8.63 1.85
CA TYR A 81 -25.59 -8.25 2.37
C TYR A 81 -25.12 -6.88 1.89
N TYR A 82 -25.45 -6.52 0.65
CA TYR A 82 -25.12 -5.22 0.09
C TYR A 82 -25.80 -4.08 0.86
N ASP A 83 -27.09 -4.26 1.19
CA ASP A 83 -27.87 -3.26 1.92
C ASP A 83 -27.48 -3.21 3.39
N TYR A 84 -27.22 -4.36 4.00
CA TYR A 84 -26.69 -4.44 5.36
C TYR A 84 -25.41 -3.64 5.54
N LEU A 85 -24.49 -3.72 4.58
CA LEU A 85 -23.24 -2.95 4.66
C LEU A 85 -23.46 -1.43 4.60
N SER A 86 -24.54 -0.94 4.00
CA SER A 86 -24.83 0.50 3.90
C SER A 86 -24.98 1.17 5.27
N VAL A 87 -25.54 0.46 6.24
CA VAL A 87 -25.78 0.98 7.60
C VAL A 87 -24.62 0.75 8.58
N THR A 88 -23.55 0.08 8.13
CA THR A 88 -22.36 -0.14 8.96
C THR A 88 -21.37 1.04 8.88
N ALA A 89 -20.49 1.17 9.87
CA ALA A 89 -19.42 2.18 9.83
C ALA A 89 -18.57 2.01 8.56
N GLY A 90 -18.43 3.10 7.78
CA GLY A 90 -17.73 3.06 6.48
C GLY A 90 -18.52 2.32 5.37
N GLY A 91 -19.84 2.22 5.50
CA GLY A 91 -20.72 1.48 4.59
C GLY A 91 -20.57 1.88 3.13
N THR A 92 -20.45 3.17 2.83
CA THR A 92 -20.22 3.67 1.47
C THR A 92 -18.97 3.08 0.82
N LEU A 93 -17.86 3.01 1.57
CA LEU A 93 -16.63 2.40 1.06
C LEU A 93 -16.78 0.88 0.89
N ARG A 94 -17.46 0.22 1.82
CA ARG A 94 -17.71 -1.23 1.74
C ARG A 94 -18.58 -1.58 0.54
N GLN A 95 -19.65 -0.82 0.29
CA GLN A 95 -20.47 -0.98 -0.92
C GLN A 95 -19.67 -0.70 -2.20
N ALA A 96 -18.81 0.32 -2.21
CA ALA A 96 -17.93 0.61 -3.34
C ALA A 96 -16.97 -0.56 -3.61
N ASN A 97 -16.43 -1.20 -2.57
CA ASN A 97 -15.60 -2.39 -2.71
C ASN A 97 -16.39 -3.60 -3.27
N LEU A 98 -17.65 -3.79 -2.88
CA LEU A 98 -18.51 -4.83 -3.47
C LEU A 98 -18.80 -4.56 -4.95
N ARG A 99 -19.00 -3.29 -5.35
CA ARG A 99 -19.13 -2.92 -6.78
C ARG A 99 -17.83 -3.21 -7.54
N LEU A 100 -16.68 -2.84 -6.95
CA LEU A 100 -15.38 -3.15 -7.54
C LEU A 100 -15.20 -4.67 -7.74
N LEU A 101 -15.68 -5.50 -6.81
CA LEU A 101 -15.63 -6.95 -6.96
C LEU A 101 -16.47 -7.42 -8.16
N LEU A 102 -17.65 -6.81 -8.40
CA LEU A 102 -18.46 -7.09 -9.60
C LEU A 102 -17.73 -6.73 -10.88
N GLU A 103 -17.07 -5.56 -10.92
CA GLU A 103 -16.27 -5.12 -12.07
C GLU A 103 -15.08 -6.07 -12.33
N LYS A 104 -14.41 -6.51 -11.26
CA LYS A 104 -13.30 -7.46 -11.36
C LYS A 104 -13.77 -8.83 -11.87
N ALA A 105 -14.94 -9.30 -11.42
CA ALA A 105 -15.52 -10.54 -11.90
C ALA A 105 -15.85 -10.45 -13.41
N GLU A 106 -16.45 -9.35 -13.86
CA GLU A 106 -16.73 -9.11 -15.29
C GLU A 106 -15.44 -9.05 -16.12
N GLN A 107 -14.41 -8.32 -15.65
CA GLN A 107 -13.12 -8.24 -16.33
C GLN A 107 -12.45 -9.61 -16.44
N TYR A 108 -12.53 -10.41 -15.38
CA TYR A 108 -11.97 -11.76 -15.36
C TYR A 108 -12.65 -12.68 -16.41
N GLU A 109 -13.97 -12.61 -16.53
CA GLU A 109 -14.72 -13.44 -17.50
C GLU A 109 -14.46 -13.08 -18.97
N LYS A 110 -14.02 -11.84 -19.24
CA LYS A 110 -13.57 -11.43 -20.57
C LYS A 110 -12.23 -12.06 -20.97
N GLY A 111 -11.49 -12.64 -20.02
CA GLY A 111 -10.24 -13.34 -20.22
C GLY A 111 -10.41 -14.80 -20.68
N SER A 112 -9.29 -15.53 -20.72
CA SER A 112 -9.22 -16.92 -21.17
C SER A 112 -9.78 -17.94 -20.16
N HIS A 113 -9.88 -17.57 -18.89
CA HIS A 113 -10.30 -18.46 -17.80
C HIS A 113 -11.71 -18.11 -17.37
N ARG A 114 -12.59 -19.10 -17.29
CA ARG A 114 -14.01 -18.91 -16.92
C ARG A 114 -14.36 -19.80 -15.72
N GLY A 115 -15.32 -19.36 -14.93
CA GLY A 115 -15.93 -20.13 -13.85
C GLY A 115 -15.47 -19.74 -12.45
N LEU A 116 -16.35 -19.98 -11.49
CA LEU A 116 -16.21 -19.58 -10.09
C LEU A 116 -14.94 -20.12 -9.42
N PHE A 117 -14.58 -21.38 -9.68
CA PHE A 117 -13.41 -22.00 -9.08
C PHE A 117 -12.11 -21.27 -9.43
N TYR A 118 -11.93 -20.96 -10.72
CA TYR A 118 -10.73 -20.24 -11.16
C TYR A 118 -10.72 -18.77 -10.72
N PHE A 119 -11.89 -18.15 -10.60
CA PHE A 119 -11.99 -16.80 -10.07
C PHE A 119 -11.61 -16.73 -8.59
N ILE A 120 -12.05 -17.70 -7.76
CA ILE A 120 -11.64 -17.78 -6.36
C ILE A 120 -10.13 -17.92 -6.26
N ARG A 121 -9.53 -18.81 -7.05
CA ARG A 121 -8.07 -18.99 -7.07
C ARG A 121 -7.35 -17.71 -7.50
N TYR A 122 -7.83 -17.03 -8.51
CA TYR A 122 -7.30 -15.74 -8.93
C TYR A 122 -7.31 -14.70 -7.79
N VAL A 123 -8.41 -14.63 -7.03
CA VAL A 123 -8.50 -13.73 -5.87
C VAL A 123 -7.54 -14.15 -4.75
N GLU A 124 -7.34 -15.44 -4.52
CA GLU A 124 -6.37 -15.95 -3.55
C GLU A 124 -4.92 -15.66 -3.96
N ASP A 125 -4.59 -15.87 -5.22
CA ASP A 125 -3.28 -15.54 -5.79
C ASP A 125 -2.99 -14.03 -5.70
N MET A 126 -3.99 -13.16 -5.92
CA MET A 126 -3.86 -11.72 -5.72
C MET A 126 -3.57 -11.34 -4.27
N LYS A 127 -4.19 -12.01 -3.31
CA LYS A 127 -3.94 -11.77 -1.88
C LYS A 127 -2.52 -12.17 -1.46
N THR A 128 -2.03 -13.30 -1.98
CA THR A 128 -0.67 -13.80 -1.68
C THR A 128 0.43 -13.00 -2.37
N ALA A 129 0.18 -12.47 -3.54
CA ALA A 129 1.16 -11.66 -4.28
C ALA A 129 1.33 -10.24 -3.72
N GLU A 130 0.64 -9.88 -2.60
CA GLU A 130 0.62 -8.49 -2.06
C GLU A 130 0.33 -7.45 -3.16
N ALA A 131 -0.25 -7.89 -4.27
CA ALA A 131 -0.63 -6.98 -5.32
C ALA A 131 -1.56 -5.93 -4.70
N GLU A 132 -1.17 -4.65 -4.77
CA GLU A 132 -1.96 -3.51 -4.33
C GLU A 132 -3.34 -3.59 -5.00
N THR A 133 -4.25 -4.31 -4.36
CA THR A 133 -5.65 -4.28 -4.76
C THR A 133 -6.13 -2.88 -4.40
N SER A 134 -6.16 -2.01 -5.38
CA SER A 134 -6.64 -0.65 -5.16
C SER A 134 -8.05 -0.76 -4.57
N SER A 135 -8.22 -0.28 -3.34
CA SER A 135 -9.57 -0.13 -2.76
C SER A 135 -10.42 0.74 -3.70
N ALA A 136 -11.71 0.49 -3.72
CA ALA A 136 -12.63 1.26 -4.56
C ALA A 136 -12.41 2.76 -4.31
N LYS A 137 -12.20 3.50 -5.38
CA LYS A 137 -12.17 4.98 -5.30
C LYS A 137 -13.61 5.43 -5.06
N LEU A 138 -13.87 6.01 -3.90
CA LEU A 138 -15.12 6.75 -3.72
C LEU A 138 -15.12 7.91 -4.69
N PRO A 139 -16.26 8.19 -5.36
CA PRO A 139 -16.43 9.44 -6.12
C PRO A 139 -16.26 10.60 -5.14
N THR A 140 -15.20 11.38 -5.30
CA THR A 140 -14.80 12.44 -4.37
C THR A 140 -15.07 13.83 -4.96
N GLU A 141 -16.02 13.95 -5.87
CA GLU A 141 -16.40 15.25 -6.36
C GLU A 141 -17.24 15.98 -5.28
N GLY A 142 -16.64 16.96 -4.63
CA GLY A 142 -17.32 17.92 -3.76
C GLY A 142 -17.18 17.75 -2.26
N GLU A 143 -16.37 16.83 -1.75
CA GLU A 143 -16.14 16.71 -0.31
C GLU A 143 -14.79 17.33 0.12
N ASP A 144 -14.86 18.19 1.15
CA ASP A 144 -13.69 18.77 1.82
C ASP A 144 -12.95 17.66 2.60
N ARG A 145 -12.02 16.99 1.93
CA ARG A 145 -11.26 15.85 2.49
C ARG A 145 -9.78 16.02 2.30
N MET A 146 -9.02 15.67 3.34
CA MET A 146 -7.58 15.49 3.22
C MET A 146 -7.27 14.15 2.50
N GLN A 147 -6.44 14.24 1.45
CA GLN A 147 -5.99 13.09 0.68
C GLN A 147 -4.54 12.74 1.03
N VAL A 148 -4.28 11.49 1.37
CA VAL A 148 -2.92 10.98 1.59
C VAL A 148 -2.53 10.08 0.41
N MET A 149 -1.44 10.42 -0.25
CA MET A 149 -0.98 9.68 -1.43
C MET A 149 0.54 9.75 -1.59
N THR A 150 1.10 8.90 -2.43
CA THR A 150 2.52 9.02 -2.80
C THR A 150 2.73 10.16 -3.78
N ILE A 151 3.93 10.73 -3.82
CA ILE A 151 4.29 11.79 -4.76
C ILE A 151 4.05 11.34 -6.21
N HIS A 152 4.34 10.07 -6.54
CA HIS A 152 4.09 9.52 -7.88
C HIS A 152 2.61 9.56 -8.27
N LYS A 153 1.71 9.25 -7.33
CA LYS A 153 0.25 9.31 -7.58
C LYS A 153 -0.27 10.75 -7.72
N SER A 154 0.45 11.73 -7.22
CA SER A 154 0.09 13.15 -7.34
C SER A 154 0.48 13.78 -8.69
N LYS A 155 1.21 13.07 -9.53
CA LYS A 155 1.63 13.58 -10.86
C LYS A 155 0.40 13.93 -11.70
N GLY A 156 0.35 15.17 -12.19
CA GLY A 156 -0.77 15.68 -12.99
C GLY A 156 -1.96 16.22 -12.16
N LEU A 157 -1.93 16.08 -10.82
CA LEU A 157 -2.92 16.66 -9.93
C LEU A 157 -2.36 17.94 -9.29
N GLU A 158 -3.27 18.83 -8.86
CA GLU A 158 -2.92 20.07 -8.15
C GLU A 158 -3.87 20.25 -6.96
N PHE A 159 -3.36 20.80 -5.86
CA PHE A 159 -4.10 20.97 -4.62
C PHE A 159 -3.87 22.37 -4.05
N PRO A 160 -4.87 22.99 -3.39
CA PRO A 160 -4.69 24.30 -2.75
C PRO A 160 -3.55 24.28 -1.73
N VAL A 161 -3.55 23.30 -0.83
CA VAL A 161 -2.53 23.13 0.22
C VAL A 161 -1.92 21.73 0.12
N VAL A 162 -0.59 21.65 0.16
CA VAL A 162 0.15 20.39 0.09
C VAL A 162 1.11 20.28 1.27
N PHE A 163 1.02 19.16 1.97
CA PHE A 163 2.00 18.75 2.97
C PHE A 163 2.91 17.69 2.35
N VAL A 164 4.22 17.95 2.25
CA VAL A 164 5.21 16.94 1.90
C VAL A 164 5.84 16.44 3.19
N ALA A 165 5.50 15.22 3.57
CA ALA A 165 5.92 14.62 4.84
C ALA A 165 7.18 13.77 4.70
N ASP A 166 7.90 13.58 5.82
CA ASP A 166 9.03 12.66 5.97
C ASP A 166 10.23 12.96 5.05
N MET A 167 10.49 14.26 4.80
CA MET A 167 11.61 14.68 3.94
C MET A 167 13.01 14.33 4.51
N GLY A 168 13.09 13.93 5.79
CA GLY A 168 14.31 13.44 6.43
C GLY A 168 14.65 11.99 6.16
N LYS A 169 13.73 11.23 5.55
CA LYS A 169 13.94 9.83 5.22
C LYS A 169 15.07 9.65 4.24
N SER A 170 15.96 8.70 4.54
CA SER A 170 17.09 8.38 3.64
C SER A 170 16.59 7.69 2.38
N PHE A 171 17.21 8.03 1.26
CA PHE A 171 16.98 7.37 -0.03
C PHE A 171 17.29 5.89 0.05
N ASN A 172 16.55 5.08 -0.71
CA ASN A 172 16.77 3.64 -0.74
C ASN A 172 18.01 3.31 -1.59
N GLU A 173 18.97 2.62 -0.99
CA GLU A 173 20.19 2.16 -1.66
C GLU A 173 20.26 0.61 -1.71
N LEU A 174 19.15 -0.10 -1.55
CA LEU A 174 19.16 -1.57 -1.56
C LEU A 174 19.60 -2.14 -2.91
N ASP A 175 19.23 -1.51 -3.99
CA ASP A 175 19.51 -1.97 -5.35
C ASP A 175 21.03 -2.07 -5.62
N ILE A 176 21.81 -1.14 -5.09
CA ILE A 176 23.28 -1.13 -5.28
C ILE A 176 24.03 -2.10 -4.35
N ARG A 177 23.31 -2.76 -3.41
CA ARG A 177 23.90 -3.75 -2.48
C ARG A 177 23.81 -5.19 -2.99
N SER A 178 23.06 -5.44 -4.06
CA SER A 178 22.94 -6.77 -4.66
C SER A 178 24.29 -7.36 -5.03
N ALA A 179 24.43 -8.70 -4.96
CA ALA A 179 25.66 -9.40 -5.35
C ALA A 179 26.00 -9.17 -6.82
N VAL A 180 24.98 -9.05 -7.67
CA VAL A 180 25.10 -8.77 -9.10
C VAL A 180 24.35 -7.48 -9.40
N LEU A 181 25.01 -6.54 -10.05
CA LEU A 181 24.41 -5.29 -10.55
C LEU A 181 24.26 -5.38 -12.07
N LEU A 182 23.09 -4.98 -12.55
CA LEU A 182 22.78 -4.89 -13.96
C LEU A 182 22.52 -3.43 -14.32
N HIS A 183 23.09 -2.98 -15.40
CA HIS A 183 22.89 -1.63 -15.91
C HIS A 183 22.66 -1.66 -17.43
N GLN A 184 21.67 -0.92 -17.92
CA GLN A 184 21.24 -0.98 -19.30
C GLN A 184 22.37 -0.62 -20.30
N LYS A 185 23.22 0.36 -19.97
CA LYS A 185 24.31 0.83 -20.84
C LYS A 185 25.64 0.15 -20.57
N TRP A 186 25.92 -0.20 -19.31
CA TRP A 186 27.25 -0.65 -18.88
C TRP A 186 27.34 -2.14 -18.62
N GLY A 187 26.23 -2.86 -18.79
CA GLY A 187 26.19 -4.31 -18.65
C GLY A 187 26.09 -4.80 -17.20
N CYS A 188 26.93 -5.77 -16.82
CA CYS A 188 26.85 -6.49 -15.55
C CYS A 188 28.13 -6.30 -14.73
N GLY A 189 27.96 -6.10 -13.43
CA GLY A 189 29.06 -6.11 -12.46
C GLY A 189 28.75 -7.01 -11.28
N MET A 190 29.69 -7.88 -10.91
CA MET A 190 29.54 -8.84 -9.82
C MET A 190 30.71 -8.79 -8.86
N ASP A 191 30.51 -9.34 -7.67
CA ASP A 191 31.59 -9.57 -6.74
C ASP A 191 32.44 -10.73 -7.21
N TYR A 192 33.74 -10.68 -6.97
CA TYR A 192 34.62 -11.82 -7.15
C TYR A 192 34.69 -12.58 -5.84
N THR A 193 34.48 -13.90 -5.90
CA THR A 193 34.58 -14.78 -4.74
C THR A 193 35.64 -15.86 -4.98
N ASP A 194 36.70 -15.81 -4.17
CA ASP A 194 37.69 -16.86 -4.11
C ASP A 194 37.18 -17.97 -3.16
N ILE A 195 36.76 -19.09 -3.74
CA ILE A 195 36.14 -20.18 -3.00
C ILE A 195 37.16 -20.87 -2.08
N GLU A 196 38.43 -20.98 -2.49
CA GLU A 196 39.47 -21.65 -1.71
C GLU A 196 39.81 -20.84 -0.46
N LYS A 197 39.97 -19.53 -0.60
CA LYS A 197 40.27 -18.61 0.50
C LYS A 197 39.04 -18.12 1.25
N ARG A 198 37.83 -18.40 0.75
CA ARG A 198 36.54 -17.90 1.28
C ARG A 198 36.47 -16.39 1.44
N VAL A 199 37.06 -15.67 0.49
CA VAL A 199 37.10 -14.20 0.46
C VAL A 199 36.27 -13.69 -0.71
N SER A 200 35.43 -12.71 -0.46
CA SER A 200 34.68 -12.01 -1.51
C SER A 200 35.06 -10.53 -1.50
N TYR A 201 35.29 -9.97 -2.67
CA TYR A 201 35.57 -8.55 -2.82
C TYR A 201 34.89 -7.95 -4.04
N ARG A 202 34.55 -6.67 -3.92
CA ARG A 202 33.90 -5.96 -5.01
C ARG A 202 34.84 -5.70 -6.15
N THR A 203 34.45 -6.11 -7.34
CA THR A 203 35.21 -5.78 -8.55
C THR A 203 35.12 -4.30 -8.90
N LEU A 204 36.11 -3.80 -9.65
CA LEU A 204 36.10 -2.42 -10.14
C LEU A 204 34.85 -2.13 -10.99
N ALA A 205 34.48 -3.08 -11.86
CA ALA A 205 33.26 -2.99 -12.67
C ALA A 205 32.01 -2.81 -11.81
N LYS A 206 31.84 -3.63 -10.74
CA LYS A 206 30.71 -3.49 -9.82
C LYS A 206 30.71 -2.14 -9.09
N ARG A 207 31.86 -1.63 -8.69
CA ARG A 207 31.98 -0.32 -8.04
C ARG A 207 31.58 0.83 -8.99
N ALA A 208 32.02 0.77 -10.23
CA ALA A 208 31.67 1.77 -11.24
C ALA A 208 30.15 1.74 -11.54
N LEU A 209 29.57 0.54 -11.67
CA LEU A 209 28.13 0.40 -11.88
C LEU A 209 27.32 0.89 -10.68
N ALA A 210 27.75 0.58 -9.46
CA ALA A 210 27.08 1.06 -8.26
C ALA A 210 27.03 2.59 -8.18
N GLU A 211 28.10 3.25 -8.58
CA GLU A 211 28.14 4.72 -8.61
C GLU A 211 27.25 5.28 -9.72
N ALA A 212 27.25 4.68 -10.92
CA ALA A 212 26.38 5.09 -12.02
C ALA A 212 24.89 4.94 -11.64
N ILE A 213 24.50 3.81 -11.08
CA ILE A 213 23.12 3.56 -10.60
C ILE A 213 22.76 4.57 -9.51
N ARG A 214 23.67 4.86 -8.59
CA ARG A 214 23.45 5.84 -7.53
C ARG A 214 23.20 7.25 -8.08
N GLU A 215 23.96 7.68 -9.07
CA GLU A 215 23.75 8.97 -9.71
C GLU A 215 22.40 9.05 -10.44
N GLU A 216 22.00 7.98 -11.13
CA GLU A 216 20.70 7.90 -11.80
C GLU A 216 19.55 7.94 -10.79
N ASN A 217 19.66 7.20 -9.68
CA ASN A 217 18.66 7.20 -8.59
C ASN A 217 18.54 8.61 -7.97
N LEU A 218 19.65 9.28 -7.68
CA LEU A 218 19.62 10.65 -7.16
C LEU A 218 18.98 11.64 -8.15
N ALA A 219 19.24 11.49 -9.44
CA ALA A 219 18.59 12.31 -10.46
C ALA A 219 17.09 12.07 -10.53
N GLU A 220 16.63 10.82 -10.33
CA GLU A 220 15.20 10.51 -10.28
C GLU A 220 14.56 11.06 -9.00
N GLU A 221 15.21 10.92 -7.83
CA GLU A 221 14.73 11.52 -6.59
C GLU A 221 14.58 13.04 -6.68
N LEU A 222 15.48 13.72 -7.38
CA LEU A 222 15.37 15.16 -7.68
C LEU A 222 14.14 15.48 -8.54
N ARG A 223 13.83 14.65 -9.55
CA ARG A 223 12.61 14.81 -10.35
C ARG A 223 11.36 14.58 -9.50
N VAL A 224 11.39 13.58 -8.62
CA VAL A 224 10.28 13.30 -7.68
C VAL A 224 10.08 14.49 -6.74
N LEU A 225 11.16 15.06 -6.21
CA LEU A 225 11.09 16.28 -5.39
C LEU A 225 10.47 17.44 -6.16
N TYR A 226 10.91 17.68 -7.41
CA TYR A 226 10.33 18.71 -8.26
C TYR A 226 8.82 18.52 -8.45
N VAL A 227 8.36 17.28 -8.70
CA VAL A 227 6.95 16.97 -8.78
C VAL A 227 6.24 17.34 -7.48
N ALA A 228 6.78 16.95 -6.31
CA ALA A 228 6.18 17.27 -5.01
C ALA A 228 6.05 18.78 -4.78
N LEU A 229 7.11 19.55 -5.07
CA LEU A 229 7.14 21.00 -4.87
C LEU A 229 6.18 21.78 -5.80
N THR A 230 5.83 21.20 -6.95
CA THR A 230 4.95 21.83 -7.94
C THR A 230 3.47 21.44 -7.82
N ARG A 231 3.07 20.70 -6.77
CA ARG A 231 1.66 20.28 -6.58
C ARG A 231 0.79 21.32 -5.88
N ALA A 232 1.39 22.19 -5.10
CA ALA A 232 0.65 23.21 -4.34
C ALA A 232 0.30 24.42 -5.21
N LYS A 233 -0.96 24.85 -5.15
CA LYS A 233 -1.44 26.09 -5.77
C LYS A 233 -1.22 27.31 -4.87
N GLU A 234 -1.50 27.16 -3.57
CA GLU A 234 -1.50 28.28 -2.63
C GLU A 234 -0.44 28.11 -1.55
N LYS A 235 -0.37 26.93 -0.91
CA LYS A 235 0.51 26.72 0.23
C LYS A 235 1.18 25.36 0.19
N LEU A 236 2.53 25.39 0.28
CA LEU A 236 3.37 24.20 0.41
C LEU A 236 3.96 24.15 1.82
N ILE A 237 3.79 23.03 2.50
CA ILE A 237 4.32 22.79 3.84
C ILE A 237 5.24 21.57 3.78
N LEU A 238 6.52 21.77 4.06
CA LEU A 238 7.54 20.74 4.06
C LEU A 238 7.81 20.31 5.50
N THR A 239 7.72 19.00 5.79
CA THR A 239 8.00 18.46 7.12
C THR A 239 9.01 17.34 7.06
N GLY A 240 9.88 17.27 8.05
CA GLY A 240 10.88 16.21 8.13
C GLY A 240 11.46 16.10 9.52
N THR A 241 11.95 14.93 9.85
CA THR A 241 12.60 14.63 11.13
C THR A 241 14.05 14.23 10.91
N VAL A 242 14.92 14.60 11.82
CA VAL A 242 16.32 14.20 11.86
C VAL A 242 16.67 13.68 13.24
N LYS A 243 17.58 12.71 13.29
CA LYS A 243 17.98 12.09 14.57
C LYS A 243 18.81 13.03 15.45
N ASP A 244 19.65 13.84 14.82
CA ASP A 244 20.59 14.76 15.45
C ASP A 244 20.56 16.05 14.64
N PHE A 245 19.83 17.03 15.17
CA PHE A 245 19.61 18.28 14.50
C PHE A 245 20.89 19.10 14.35
N GLU A 246 21.72 19.12 15.39
CA GLU A 246 22.96 19.91 15.40
C GLU A 246 23.92 19.44 14.29
N LYS A 247 24.16 18.13 14.20
CA LYS A 247 24.99 17.55 13.12
C LYS A 247 24.40 17.75 11.74
N ALA A 248 23.07 17.61 11.60
CA ALA A 248 22.40 17.83 10.34
C ALA A 248 22.52 19.28 9.90
N PHE A 249 22.33 20.23 10.83
CA PHE A 249 22.42 21.65 10.56
C PHE A 249 23.84 22.09 10.15
N LEU A 250 24.87 21.63 10.88
CA LEU A 250 26.28 21.88 10.48
C LEU A 250 26.60 21.33 9.09
N LYS A 251 26.11 20.14 8.76
CA LYS A 251 26.24 19.56 7.43
C LYS A 251 25.56 20.42 6.35
N TRP A 252 24.34 20.88 6.60
CA TRP A 252 23.61 21.73 5.65
C TRP A 252 24.26 23.10 5.48
N GLY A 253 24.74 23.72 6.58
CA GLY A 253 25.50 24.95 6.56
C GLY A 253 26.76 24.84 5.71
N SER A 254 27.56 23.79 5.94
CA SER A 254 28.75 23.53 5.12
C SER A 254 28.45 23.27 3.64
N THR A 255 27.25 22.74 3.35
CA THR A 255 26.78 22.55 1.96
C THR A 255 26.33 23.87 1.34
N ALA A 256 25.68 24.73 2.12
CA ALA A 256 25.23 26.06 1.69
C ALA A 256 26.37 27.05 1.45
N ASP A 257 27.48 26.87 2.17
CA ASP A 257 28.67 27.75 2.09
C ASP A 257 29.43 27.58 0.75
N CYS A 258 28.99 28.32 -0.25
CA CYS A 258 29.64 28.40 -1.56
C CYS A 258 29.30 29.72 -2.25
N ASP A 259 30.29 30.27 -2.99
CA ASP A 259 30.19 31.56 -3.69
C ASP A 259 29.36 31.50 -4.98
N THR A 260 28.97 30.30 -5.41
CA THR A 260 28.21 30.11 -6.65
C THR A 260 26.71 30.24 -6.42
N GLU A 261 25.97 30.87 -7.34
CA GLU A 261 24.51 30.99 -7.26
C GLU A 261 23.82 29.62 -7.20
N ILE A 262 24.32 28.67 -7.97
CA ILE A 262 23.79 27.29 -8.02
C ILE A 262 24.69 26.38 -7.19
N LEU A 263 24.08 25.52 -6.38
CA LEU A 263 24.80 24.49 -5.62
C LEU A 263 25.54 23.53 -6.57
N PRO A 264 26.88 23.35 -6.37
CA PRO A 264 27.65 22.44 -7.23
C PRO A 264 27.13 21.00 -7.20
N ALA A 265 27.15 20.32 -8.34
CA ALA A 265 26.72 18.93 -8.46
C ALA A 265 27.44 17.98 -7.48
N SER A 266 28.72 18.25 -7.17
CA SER A 266 29.49 17.48 -6.18
C SER A 266 28.92 17.55 -4.77
N ARG A 267 28.25 18.65 -4.41
CA ARG A 267 27.53 18.78 -3.11
C ARG A 267 26.18 18.12 -3.17
N LEU A 268 25.43 18.26 -4.27
CA LEU A 268 24.12 17.64 -4.46
C LEU A 268 24.21 16.11 -4.44
N ARG A 269 25.26 15.51 -4.97
CA ARG A 269 25.52 14.06 -4.97
C ARG A 269 25.74 13.46 -3.58
N ARG A 270 26.05 14.27 -2.55
CA ARG A 270 26.24 13.83 -1.18
C ARG A 270 24.94 13.75 -0.38
N ALA A 271 23.83 14.17 -0.95
CA ALA A 271 22.52 14.11 -0.31
C ALA A 271 22.11 12.67 -0.05
N LYS A 272 21.47 12.46 1.09
CA LYS A 272 20.89 11.19 1.51
C LYS A 272 19.39 11.27 1.74
N SER A 273 18.83 12.48 1.73
CA SER A 273 17.42 12.77 1.95
C SER A 273 17.02 14.04 1.21
N TYR A 274 15.74 14.28 1.06
CA TYR A 274 15.23 15.53 0.48
C TYR A 274 15.65 16.77 1.30
N LEU A 275 15.72 16.65 2.63
CA LEU A 275 16.20 17.75 3.48
C LEU A 275 17.64 18.18 3.13
N ASP A 276 18.49 17.25 2.69
CA ASP A 276 19.86 17.55 2.31
C ASP A 276 19.95 18.46 1.06
N TRP A 277 18.87 18.58 0.28
CA TRP A 277 18.77 19.52 -0.84
C TRP A 277 18.03 20.80 -0.45
N VAL A 278 16.93 20.66 0.29
CA VAL A 278 16.05 21.79 0.63
C VAL A 278 16.68 22.70 1.66
N MET A 279 17.26 22.15 2.73
CA MET A 279 17.83 22.97 3.81
C MET A 279 19.02 23.84 3.38
N PRO A 280 20.01 23.35 2.61
CA PRO A 280 21.06 24.23 2.07
C PRO A 280 20.54 25.35 1.17
N ALA A 281 19.50 25.07 0.36
CA ALA A 281 18.87 26.11 -0.46
C ALA A 281 18.15 27.15 0.40
N TYR A 282 17.45 26.71 1.46
CA TYR A 282 16.78 27.60 2.41
C TYR A 282 17.78 28.46 3.20
N LEU A 283 18.89 27.90 3.66
CA LEU A 283 19.95 28.63 4.39
C LEU A 283 20.62 29.73 3.55
N ARG A 284 20.53 29.64 2.23
CA ARG A 284 21.02 30.67 1.31
C ARG A 284 20.00 31.74 0.96
N HIS A 285 18.73 31.49 1.32
CA HIS A 285 17.64 32.41 1.03
C HIS A 285 17.59 33.55 2.06
N PRO A 286 17.27 34.80 1.70
CA PRO A 286 17.15 35.92 2.64
C PRO A 286 16.20 35.67 3.84
N ALA A 287 15.19 34.78 3.67
CA ALA A 287 14.28 34.39 4.75
C ALA A 287 14.94 33.60 5.90
N ARG A 288 16.24 33.24 5.78
CA ARG A 288 17.00 32.56 6.84
C ARG A 288 17.03 33.35 8.17
N GLU A 289 16.98 34.67 8.09
CA GLU A 289 16.99 35.55 9.26
C GLU A 289 15.81 35.29 10.21
N ARG A 290 14.65 34.87 9.65
CA ARG A 290 13.50 34.46 10.46
C ARG A 290 13.78 33.16 11.23
N LEU A 291 14.48 32.22 10.60
CA LEU A 291 14.87 30.97 11.25
C LEU A 291 15.86 31.23 12.40
N ALA A 292 16.81 32.12 12.20
CA ALA A 292 17.77 32.52 13.24
C ALA A 292 17.07 33.13 14.45
N ALA A 293 16.09 34.01 14.24
CA ALA A 293 15.32 34.65 15.31
C ALA A 293 14.39 33.66 16.07
N GLU A 294 13.79 32.71 15.37
CA GLU A 294 12.91 31.72 16.00
C GLU A 294 13.68 30.59 16.72
N TRP A 295 14.93 30.35 16.35
CA TRP A 295 15.73 29.21 16.82
C TRP A 295 17.02 29.62 17.52
N GLU A 296 17.11 30.84 18.00
CA GLU A 296 18.29 31.39 18.68
C GLU A 296 18.73 30.53 19.88
N ASP A 297 17.76 29.92 20.57
CA ASP A 297 17.99 28.99 21.69
C ASP A 297 18.32 27.55 21.26
N VAL A 298 18.07 27.18 20.02
CA VAL A 298 18.19 25.78 19.52
C VAL A 298 19.40 25.64 18.60
N LEU A 299 19.85 26.73 17.99
CA LEU A 299 20.99 26.73 17.08
C LEU A 299 22.31 26.58 17.85
N PRO A 300 23.23 25.73 17.37
CA PRO A 300 24.58 25.67 17.97
C PRO A 300 25.24 27.03 17.95
N LYS A 301 25.82 27.45 19.06
CA LYS A 301 26.53 28.74 19.21
C LYS A 301 27.67 28.96 18.21
N GLN A 302 28.05 27.91 17.47
CA GLN A 302 29.08 27.92 16.41
C GLN A 302 28.51 28.22 15.02
N CYS A 303 27.19 28.25 14.86
CA CYS A 303 26.56 28.68 13.60
C CYS A 303 26.42 30.19 13.56
N VAL A 304 27.51 30.87 13.28
CA VAL A 304 27.49 32.30 12.93
C VAL A 304 27.05 32.38 11.47
N PHE A 305 25.91 33.02 11.23
CA PHE A 305 25.35 33.27 9.90
C PHE A 305 26.03 34.47 9.24
#